data_fea56a74a50f48a6a7b61b1c6b33c54a
#
_entry.id   fea56a74a50f48a6a7b61b1c6b33c54a
#
_cell.length_a   1.000
_cell.length_b   1.000
_cell.length_c   1.000
_cell.angle_alpha   90.00
_cell.angle_beta   90.00
_cell.angle_gamma   90.00
#
_symmetry.space_group_name_H-M   'P 1'
#
loop_
_entity.id
_entity.type
_entity.pdbx_description
1 polymer ?
#
loop_
_entity_poly.entity_id
_entity_poly.type
_entity_poly.pdbx_seq_one_letter_code
_entity_poly.pdbx_strand_id
1 'polypeptide(L)'
;GEFRGGTKFRNGDTLLAKITPCLENGKTAFVNCLQEDEIGFGSTEFIVLRAKENIDERFLYYLSISPEFRKQAISLMEGTSGRKRVNENALKISDFLIPDFEEQKKIANILSAIDDKISLNNQINQELEAMAKTLYDYWFVQFDFPDQNGKPYKSSGGKMVYHPELKREIPEGWGVEKLEDLGTIVGGSTPTKSISDNFTKGGEGYSWITPNDLSNNKGNKFIKNGEIDVTVRGLKDASLKLYPEGTVLMSSRAPVGYLAIATKELTTNQGFKSFIPDKKYDKNYIYYTLQNCLKVIEQNASGSTFKEISATVLKDIKILQPNLEIVKKFEIKVSSINNYIRDNEVQNQELTQLRDWLLPMLINGQVKVE
;
A
#
# COMPACT_ATOMS: atom_id res chain seq x y z
N GLY A 1 29.07 -10.70 8.21
CA GLY A 1 29.44 -11.08 9.59
C GLY A 1 29.41 -12.60 9.77
N GLU A 2 30.18 -13.11 10.75
CA GLU A 2 30.15 -14.53 11.04
C GLU A 2 28.77 -15.01 11.46
N PHE A 3 28.30 -16.13 10.87
CA PHE A 3 27.04 -16.75 11.21
C PHE A 3 27.09 -17.36 12.62
N ARG A 4 26.22 -16.89 13.52
CA ARG A 4 26.15 -17.37 14.91
C ARG A 4 24.83 -18.07 15.26
N GLY A 5 23.86 -18.15 14.34
CA GLY A 5 22.57 -18.80 14.55
C GLY A 5 21.53 -18.42 13.48
N GLY A 6 20.36 -19.07 13.53
CA GLY A 6 19.29 -18.89 12.57
C GLY A 6 19.22 -19.99 11.50
N THR A 7 18.17 -19.97 10.71
CA THR A 7 17.95 -20.94 9.63
C THR A 7 18.66 -20.49 8.37
N LYS A 8 19.44 -21.38 7.73
CA LYS A 8 20.15 -21.11 6.47
C LYS A 8 19.28 -21.43 5.27
N PHE A 9 19.36 -20.60 4.25
CA PHE A 9 18.64 -20.79 2.98
C PHE A 9 19.44 -20.27 1.80
N ARG A 10 19.06 -20.64 0.60
CA ARG A 10 19.66 -20.23 -0.68
C ARG A 10 18.56 -19.91 -1.70
N ASN A 11 18.94 -19.39 -2.87
CA ASN A 11 17.99 -19.23 -3.98
C ASN A 11 17.32 -20.57 -4.32
N GLY A 12 16.03 -20.53 -4.66
CA GLY A 12 15.18 -21.70 -4.89
C GLY A 12 14.52 -22.29 -3.63
N ASP A 13 14.94 -21.87 -2.44
CA ASP A 13 14.26 -22.29 -1.20
C ASP A 13 12.96 -21.50 -0.96
N THR A 14 11.99 -22.14 -0.32
CA THR A 14 10.79 -21.50 0.20
C THR A 14 10.88 -21.37 1.72
N LEU A 15 10.69 -20.14 2.22
CA LEU A 15 10.66 -19.82 3.63
C LEU A 15 9.22 -19.79 4.13
N LEU A 16 8.83 -20.77 4.92
CA LEU A 16 7.51 -20.86 5.55
C LEU A 16 7.60 -20.38 7.00
N ALA A 17 6.79 -19.40 7.40
CA ALA A 17 6.70 -19.02 8.80
C ALA A 17 6.03 -20.14 9.60
N LYS A 18 6.63 -20.57 10.74
CA LYS A 18 6.10 -21.68 11.55
C LYS A 18 5.32 -21.26 12.79
N ILE A 19 5.27 -19.96 13.10
CA ILE A 19 4.70 -19.45 14.35
C ILE A 19 3.40 -18.67 14.11
N THR A 20 2.47 -18.75 15.07
CA THR A 20 1.29 -17.86 15.18
C THR A 20 1.72 -16.40 15.39
N PRO A 21 1.06 -15.38 14.77
CA PRO A 21 0.01 -15.50 13.75
C PRO A 21 0.57 -15.54 12.32
N CYS A 22 1.88 -15.65 12.16
CA CYS A 22 2.54 -15.45 10.86
C CYS A 22 2.12 -16.50 9.83
N LEU A 23 2.06 -17.79 10.21
CA LEU A 23 1.58 -18.85 9.31
C LEU A 23 0.10 -18.67 8.97
N GLU A 24 -0.72 -18.37 9.98
CA GLU A 24 -2.15 -18.15 9.82
C GLU A 24 -2.44 -16.96 8.88
N ASN A 25 -1.56 -15.95 8.89
CA ASN A 25 -1.57 -14.81 7.96
C ASN A 25 -0.89 -15.09 6.61
N GLY A 26 -0.50 -16.36 6.34
CA GLY A 26 0.05 -16.77 5.06
C GLY A 26 1.47 -16.29 4.75
N LYS A 27 2.26 -15.92 5.76
CA LYS A 27 3.63 -15.45 5.55
C LYS A 27 4.53 -16.58 5.06
N THR A 28 4.76 -16.57 3.75
CA THR A 28 5.62 -17.48 3.01
C THR A 28 6.37 -16.68 1.95
N ALA A 29 7.61 -17.01 1.68
CA ALA A 29 8.43 -16.31 0.69
C ALA A 29 9.27 -17.29 -0.14
N PHE A 30 9.34 -17.07 -1.45
CA PHE A 30 10.31 -17.71 -2.33
C PHE A 30 11.62 -16.92 -2.33
N VAL A 31 12.74 -17.60 -2.21
CA VAL A 31 14.07 -16.94 -2.19
C VAL A 31 14.63 -16.88 -3.60
N ASN A 32 14.77 -15.66 -4.13
CA ASN A 32 15.35 -15.40 -5.47
C ASN A 32 16.20 -14.12 -5.51
N CYS A 33 16.61 -13.60 -4.34
CA CYS A 33 17.26 -12.29 -4.22
C CYS A 33 18.73 -12.35 -3.76
N LEU A 34 19.29 -13.54 -3.60
CA LEU A 34 20.68 -13.73 -3.20
C LEU A 34 21.59 -13.73 -4.44
N GLN A 35 22.89 -13.47 -4.22
CA GLN A 35 23.90 -13.66 -5.26
C GLN A 35 24.07 -15.17 -5.56
N GLU A 36 24.73 -15.50 -6.66
CA GLU A 36 25.09 -16.88 -6.98
C GLU A 36 25.95 -17.47 -5.84
N ASP A 37 25.64 -18.68 -5.39
CA ASP A 37 26.26 -19.37 -4.27
C ASP A 37 26.18 -18.66 -2.89
N GLU A 38 25.46 -17.57 -2.79
CA GLU A 38 25.25 -16.88 -1.51
C GLU A 38 24.29 -17.70 -0.62
N ILE A 39 24.63 -17.77 0.67
CA ILE A 39 23.77 -18.39 1.69
C ILE A 39 23.20 -17.29 2.57
N GLY A 40 21.88 -17.14 2.52
CA GLY A 40 21.13 -16.30 3.43
C GLY A 40 20.89 -17.00 4.78
N PHE A 41 20.65 -16.21 5.81
CA PHE A 41 20.22 -16.72 7.12
C PHE A 41 19.21 -15.78 7.76
N GLY A 42 18.29 -16.34 8.53
CA GLY A 42 17.18 -15.61 9.11
C GLY A 42 16.72 -16.19 10.43
N SER A 43 15.50 -15.87 10.79
CA SER A 43 14.88 -16.31 12.05
C SER A 43 14.82 -17.84 12.15
N THR A 44 14.99 -18.34 13.38
CA THR A 44 14.71 -19.74 13.71
C THR A 44 13.21 -20.10 13.62
N GLU A 45 12.35 -19.11 13.45
CA GLU A 45 10.91 -19.29 13.24
C GLU A 45 10.53 -19.50 11.76
N PHE A 46 11.51 -19.81 10.90
CA PHE A 46 11.28 -20.26 9.53
C PHE A 46 11.50 -21.77 9.40
N ILE A 47 10.61 -22.43 8.65
CA ILE A 47 10.85 -23.74 8.04
C ILE A 47 11.35 -23.47 6.64
N VAL A 48 12.50 -24.03 6.28
CA VAL A 48 13.04 -23.97 4.91
C VAL A 48 12.57 -25.20 4.16
N LEU A 49 11.75 -24.99 3.14
CA LEU A 49 11.34 -26.03 2.21
C LEU A 49 12.27 -25.95 1.00
N ARG A 50 12.95 -27.05 0.71
CA ARG A 50 13.89 -27.17 -0.42
C ARG A 50 13.43 -28.27 -1.34
N ALA A 51 13.32 -27.97 -2.62
CA ALA A 51 12.98 -28.93 -3.65
C ALA A 51 14.02 -30.06 -3.71
N LYS A 52 13.54 -31.30 -3.81
CA LYS A 52 14.33 -32.50 -4.08
C LYS A 52 14.25 -32.81 -5.57
N GLU A 53 14.96 -33.87 -6.00
CA GLU A 53 14.83 -34.40 -7.36
C GLU A 53 13.35 -34.62 -7.71
N ASN A 54 12.98 -34.26 -8.94
CA ASN A 54 11.61 -34.36 -9.45
C ASN A 54 10.57 -33.42 -8.80
N ILE A 55 11.03 -32.41 -8.05
CA ILE A 55 10.15 -31.32 -7.56
C ILE A 55 10.66 -29.99 -8.12
N ASP A 56 9.81 -29.26 -8.81
CA ASP A 56 10.10 -27.90 -9.24
C ASP A 56 10.08 -26.93 -8.04
N GLU A 57 11.09 -26.07 -7.93
CA GLU A 57 11.24 -25.19 -6.76
C GLU A 57 10.14 -24.11 -6.67
N ARG A 58 9.69 -23.57 -7.79
CA ARG A 58 8.59 -22.61 -7.83
C ARG A 58 7.24 -23.31 -7.59
N PHE A 59 7.06 -24.52 -8.11
CA PHE A 59 5.89 -25.33 -7.77
C PHE A 59 5.81 -25.59 -6.27
N LEU A 60 6.92 -25.96 -5.61
CA LEU A 60 6.97 -26.15 -4.16
C LEU A 60 6.55 -24.89 -3.39
N TYR A 61 6.96 -23.72 -3.87
CA TYR A 61 6.50 -22.44 -3.32
C TYR A 61 4.97 -22.30 -3.46
N TYR A 62 4.40 -22.51 -4.66
CA TYR A 62 2.97 -22.40 -4.88
C TYR A 62 2.16 -23.46 -4.11
N LEU A 63 2.66 -24.67 -4.01
CA LEU A 63 2.09 -25.69 -3.14
C LEU A 63 2.05 -25.20 -1.68
N SER A 64 3.14 -24.59 -1.19
CA SER A 64 3.26 -24.15 0.21
C SER A 64 2.33 -22.98 0.58
N ILE A 65 1.90 -22.17 -0.40
CA ILE A 65 0.92 -21.10 -0.20
C ILE A 65 -0.52 -21.53 -0.52
N SER A 66 -0.71 -22.74 -1.06
CA SER A 66 -2.04 -23.26 -1.38
C SER A 66 -2.91 -23.42 -0.12
N PRO A 67 -4.24 -23.27 -0.23
CA PRO A 67 -5.14 -23.42 0.89
C PRO A 67 -5.02 -24.79 1.58
N GLU A 68 -4.79 -25.85 0.80
CA GLU A 68 -4.69 -27.22 1.29
C GLU A 68 -3.43 -27.43 2.15
N PHE A 69 -2.26 -27.04 1.63
CA PHE A 69 -1.01 -27.12 2.39
C PHE A 69 -1.07 -26.27 3.67
N ARG A 70 -1.57 -25.05 3.57
CA ARG A 70 -1.70 -24.14 4.72
C ARG A 70 -2.63 -24.70 5.78
N LYS A 71 -3.79 -25.27 5.38
CA LYS A 71 -4.73 -25.92 6.30
C LYS A 71 -4.05 -27.07 7.02
N GLN A 72 -3.30 -27.90 6.30
CA GLN A 72 -2.54 -29.00 6.90
C GLN A 72 -1.48 -28.48 7.87
N ALA A 73 -0.66 -27.52 7.47
CA ALA A 73 0.38 -26.94 8.32
C ALA A 73 -0.20 -26.30 9.61
N ILE A 74 -1.33 -25.59 9.50
CA ILE A 74 -2.03 -24.97 10.64
C ILE A 74 -2.60 -26.05 11.57
N SER A 75 -3.14 -27.15 11.04
CA SER A 75 -3.65 -28.27 11.86
C SER A 75 -2.57 -28.96 12.70
N LEU A 76 -1.33 -28.87 12.26
CA LEU A 76 -0.15 -29.44 12.93
C LEU A 76 0.52 -28.47 13.93
N MET A 77 -0.13 -27.33 14.22
CA MET A 77 0.40 -26.36 15.17
C MET A 77 0.15 -26.79 16.62
N GLU A 78 1.23 -26.85 17.40
CA GLU A 78 1.24 -27.19 18.82
C GLU A 78 1.68 -26.01 19.68
N GLY A 79 1.27 -25.98 20.94
CA GLY A 79 1.65 -24.97 21.92
C GLY A 79 0.46 -24.25 22.57
N THR A 80 0.77 -23.31 23.45
CA THR A 80 -0.25 -22.51 24.14
C THR A 80 -0.87 -21.46 23.24
N SER A 81 -2.09 -21.02 23.60
CA SER A 81 -2.80 -19.96 22.85
C SER A 81 -1.91 -18.73 22.61
N GLY A 82 -1.86 -18.27 21.37
CA GLY A 82 -1.05 -17.10 20.95
C GLY A 82 0.43 -17.38 20.65
N ARG A 83 0.97 -18.57 20.91
CA ARG A 83 2.36 -18.95 20.62
C ARG A 83 2.48 -20.39 20.08
N LYS A 84 1.60 -20.78 19.19
CA LYS A 84 1.68 -22.08 18.52
C LYS A 84 2.77 -22.11 17.47
N ARG A 85 3.37 -23.27 17.26
CA ARG A 85 4.35 -23.55 16.20
C ARG A 85 4.01 -24.84 15.49
N VAL A 86 4.28 -24.88 14.20
CA VAL A 86 4.14 -26.11 13.41
C VAL A 86 5.08 -27.18 13.95
N ASN A 87 4.55 -28.36 14.17
CA ASN A 87 5.36 -29.55 14.41
C ASN A 87 6.03 -29.97 13.10
N GLU A 88 7.32 -29.63 12.95
CA GLU A 88 8.08 -29.87 11.72
C GLU A 88 8.21 -31.36 11.38
N ASN A 89 8.26 -32.24 12.41
CA ASN A 89 8.36 -33.68 12.19
C ASN A 89 7.04 -34.22 11.62
N ALA A 90 5.90 -33.74 12.14
CA ALA A 90 4.59 -34.11 11.62
C ALA A 90 4.38 -33.58 10.20
N LEU A 91 4.84 -32.38 9.91
CA LEU A 91 4.76 -31.81 8.55
C LEU A 91 5.63 -32.59 7.55
N LYS A 92 6.84 -33.05 7.95
CA LYS A 92 7.74 -33.87 7.11
C LYS A 92 7.17 -35.22 6.67
N ILE A 93 6.26 -35.78 7.43
CA ILE A 93 5.60 -37.06 7.13
C ILE A 93 4.20 -36.90 6.56
N SER A 94 3.77 -35.64 6.31
CA SER A 94 2.49 -35.37 5.66
C SER A 94 2.58 -35.65 4.18
N ASP A 95 1.57 -36.34 3.65
CA ASP A 95 1.48 -36.66 2.22
C ASP A 95 0.67 -35.59 1.49
N PHE A 96 1.16 -35.18 0.31
CA PHE A 96 0.47 -34.31 -0.61
C PHE A 96 0.43 -34.97 -1.98
N LEU A 97 -0.74 -34.94 -2.61
CA LEU A 97 -0.86 -35.37 -3.99
C LEU A 97 -0.30 -34.28 -4.89
N ILE A 98 0.70 -34.62 -5.69
CA ILE A 98 1.38 -33.67 -6.60
C ILE A 98 1.38 -34.26 -8.02
N PRO A 99 1.31 -33.42 -9.06
CA PRO A 99 1.43 -33.84 -10.45
C PRO A 99 2.86 -34.28 -10.80
N ASP A 100 3.07 -34.83 -11.99
CA ASP A 100 4.40 -35.13 -12.49
C ASP A 100 5.24 -33.86 -12.71
N PHE A 101 6.56 -34.05 -12.87
CA PHE A 101 7.51 -32.95 -12.92
C PHE A 101 7.28 -31.97 -14.07
N GLU A 102 6.84 -32.42 -15.22
CA GLU A 102 6.56 -31.56 -16.39
C GLU A 102 5.28 -30.72 -16.14
N GLU A 103 4.28 -31.30 -15.51
CA GLU A 103 3.08 -30.54 -15.14
C GLU A 103 3.35 -29.55 -13.99
N GLN A 104 4.22 -29.91 -13.01
CA GLN A 104 4.69 -28.97 -11.99
C GLN A 104 5.30 -27.71 -12.62
N LYS A 105 6.19 -27.87 -13.60
CA LYS A 105 6.81 -26.74 -14.32
C LYS A 105 5.79 -25.87 -15.04
N LYS A 106 4.83 -26.47 -15.72
CA LYS A 106 3.76 -25.73 -16.41
C LYS A 106 2.93 -24.90 -15.42
N ILE A 107 2.53 -25.48 -14.31
CA ILE A 107 1.80 -24.80 -13.22
C ILE A 107 2.63 -23.66 -12.66
N ALA A 108 3.89 -23.92 -12.32
CA ALA A 108 4.82 -22.94 -11.79
C ALA A 108 5.01 -21.76 -12.76
N ASN A 109 5.15 -22.04 -14.06
CA ASN A 109 5.32 -21.00 -15.09
C ASN A 109 4.09 -20.09 -15.21
N ILE A 110 2.87 -20.63 -15.17
CA ILE A 110 1.64 -19.82 -15.23
C ILE A 110 1.55 -18.91 -14.00
N LEU A 111 1.68 -19.48 -12.81
CA LEU A 111 1.54 -18.71 -11.58
C LEU A 111 2.66 -17.69 -11.41
N SER A 112 3.90 -18.05 -11.77
CA SER A 112 5.01 -17.11 -11.69
C SER A 112 4.91 -15.97 -12.73
N ALA A 113 4.38 -16.23 -13.92
CA ALA A 113 4.15 -15.16 -14.90
C ALA A 113 3.17 -14.08 -14.36
N ILE A 114 2.18 -14.50 -13.57
CA ILE A 114 1.26 -13.57 -12.90
C ILE A 114 2.01 -12.77 -11.83
N ASP A 115 2.76 -13.43 -10.94
CA ASP A 115 3.50 -12.77 -9.87
C ASP A 115 4.63 -11.86 -10.42
N ASP A 116 5.33 -12.28 -11.46
CA ASP A 116 6.35 -11.48 -12.15
C ASP A 116 5.72 -10.21 -12.77
N LYS A 117 4.52 -10.30 -13.35
CA LYS A 117 3.78 -9.14 -13.87
C LYS A 117 3.36 -8.19 -12.76
N ILE A 118 2.86 -8.69 -11.62
CA ILE A 118 2.54 -7.89 -10.45
C ILE A 118 3.79 -7.16 -9.93
N SER A 119 4.91 -7.89 -9.84
CA SER A 119 6.20 -7.33 -9.41
C SER A 119 6.68 -6.21 -10.33
N LEU A 120 6.61 -6.43 -11.64
CA LEU A 120 7.00 -5.44 -12.65
C LEU A 120 6.12 -4.18 -12.57
N ASN A 121 4.81 -4.35 -12.46
CA ASN A 121 3.89 -3.23 -12.30
C ASN A 121 4.21 -2.41 -11.04
N ASN A 122 4.54 -3.08 -9.93
CA ASN A 122 4.93 -2.41 -8.68
C ASN A 122 6.24 -1.62 -8.84
N GLN A 123 7.23 -2.16 -9.54
CA GLN A 123 8.47 -1.45 -9.85
C GLN A 123 8.20 -0.21 -10.72
N ILE A 124 7.42 -0.37 -11.79
CA ILE A 124 7.01 0.74 -12.65
C ILE A 124 6.29 1.82 -11.84
N ASN A 125 5.36 1.45 -10.95
CA ASN A 125 4.63 2.39 -10.11
C ASN A 125 5.57 3.16 -9.15
N GLN A 126 6.57 2.49 -8.57
CA GLN A 126 7.57 3.15 -7.73
C GLN A 126 8.39 4.18 -8.50
N GLU A 127 8.81 3.87 -9.72
CA GLU A 127 9.54 4.80 -10.57
C GLU A 127 8.66 5.98 -11.00
N LEU A 128 7.42 5.72 -11.42
CA LEU A 128 6.45 6.76 -11.78
C LEU A 128 6.15 7.69 -10.60
N GLU A 129 5.97 7.14 -9.39
CA GLU A 129 5.76 7.93 -8.19
C GLU A 129 6.99 8.79 -7.85
N ALA A 130 8.19 8.22 -7.97
CA ALA A 130 9.44 8.96 -7.78
C ALA A 130 9.59 10.10 -8.81
N MET A 131 9.21 9.87 -10.07
CA MET A 131 9.21 10.91 -11.11
C MET A 131 8.24 12.05 -10.78
N ALA A 132 7.00 11.73 -10.40
CA ALA A 132 5.99 12.74 -10.05
C ALA A 132 6.39 13.53 -8.80
N LYS A 133 6.93 12.85 -7.78
CA LYS A 133 7.47 13.50 -6.58
C LYS A 133 8.66 14.41 -6.91
N THR A 134 9.58 13.96 -7.75
CA THR A 134 10.72 14.76 -8.21
C THR A 134 10.24 16.01 -8.96
N LEU A 135 9.22 15.88 -9.81
CA LEU A 135 8.63 17.01 -10.52
C LEU A 135 8.01 18.02 -9.54
N TYR A 136 7.29 17.54 -8.51
CA TYR A 136 6.76 18.40 -7.46
C TYR A 136 7.88 19.14 -6.73
N ASP A 137 8.93 18.44 -6.31
CA ASP A 137 10.07 19.03 -5.59
C ASP A 137 10.80 20.07 -6.46
N TYR A 138 11.01 19.76 -7.73
CA TYR A 138 11.67 20.67 -8.67
C TYR A 138 10.88 21.96 -8.85
N TRP A 139 9.54 21.87 -8.96
CA TRP A 139 8.71 23.04 -9.22
C TRP A 139 8.34 23.85 -7.95
N PHE A 140 8.01 23.16 -6.85
CA PHE A 140 7.43 23.82 -5.67
C PHE A 140 8.35 23.87 -4.44
N VAL A 141 9.46 23.12 -4.46
CA VAL A 141 10.46 23.16 -3.39
C VAL A 141 11.72 23.89 -3.85
N GLN A 142 12.23 23.56 -5.05
CA GLN A 142 13.42 24.17 -5.64
C GLN A 142 13.10 25.42 -6.47
N PHE A 143 11.83 25.61 -6.90
CA PHE A 143 11.32 26.74 -7.69
C PHE A 143 11.81 26.80 -9.13
N ASP A 144 12.19 25.68 -9.70
CA ASP A 144 12.61 25.55 -11.09
C ASP A 144 11.46 25.09 -12.01
N PHE A 145 10.25 25.60 -11.77
CA PHE A 145 9.14 25.46 -12.70
C PHE A 145 9.44 26.17 -14.02
N PRO A 146 8.84 25.77 -15.16
CA PRO A 146 9.10 26.41 -16.44
C PRO A 146 8.60 27.86 -16.47
N ASP A 147 9.48 28.78 -16.77
CA ASP A 147 9.17 30.20 -17.03
C ASP A 147 8.41 30.39 -18.36
N GLN A 148 8.22 31.63 -18.80
CA GLN A 148 7.55 31.96 -20.05
C GLN A 148 8.29 31.40 -21.29
N ASN A 149 9.59 31.14 -21.18
CA ASN A 149 10.44 30.63 -22.24
C ASN A 149 10.70 29.10 -22.10
N GLY A 150 10.04 28.46 -21.10
CA GLY A 150 10.23 27.05 -20.80
C GLY A 150 11.53 26.72 -20.05
N LYS A 151 12.28 27.73 -19.57
CA LYS A 151 13.50 27.56 -18.79
C LYS A 151 13.18 27.40 -17.30
N PRO A 152 14.04 26.69 -16.51
CA PRO A 152 13.88 26.60 -15.07
C PRO A 152 13.89 27.99 -14.42
N TYR A 153 12.84 28.36 -13.68
CA TYR A 153 12.65 29.74 -13.20
C TYR A 153 13.80 30.24 -12.35
N LYS A 154 14.06 29.62 -11.20
CA LYS A 154 15.07 30.08 -10.26
C LYS A 154 16.50 29.99 -10.83
N SER A 155 16.84 28.84 -11.42
CA SER A 155 18.17 28.59 -11.98
C SER A 155 18.50 29.48 -13.20
N SER A 156 17.49 30.05 -13.87
CA SER A 156 17.65 30.99 -14.98
C SER A 156 17.58 32.45 -14.55
N GLY A 157 17.63 32.73 -13.24
CA GLY A 157 17.63 34.12 -12.71
C GLY A 157 16.24 34.70 -12.44
N GLY A 158 15.23 33.83 -12.29
CA GLY A 158 13.89 34.24 -11.87
C GLY A 158 13.92 35.02 -10.55
N LYS A 159 13.13 36.08 -10.45
CA LYS A 159 13.14 36.98 -9.31
C LYS A 159 12.59 36.32 -8.06
N MET A 160 13.38 36.28 -7.00
CA MET A 160 13.03 35.74 -5.70
C MET A 160 12.81 36.87 -4.68
N VAL A 161 11.86 36.67 -3.76
CA VAL A 161 11.54 37.64 -2.69
C VAL A 161 11.51 36.92 -1.35
N TYR A 162 12.10 37.53 -0.32
CA TYR A 162 12.08 36.98 1.04
C TYR A 162 10.67 37.05 1.64
N HIS A 163 10.17 35.93 2.13
CA HIS A 163 8.87 35.87 2.81
C HIS A 163 9.06 35.67 4.32
N PRO A 164 8.64 36.64 5.17
CA PRO A 164 8.95 36.62 6.60
C PRO A 164 8.31 35.45 7.36
N GLU A 165 7.11 35.03 6.95
CA GLU A 165 6.39 33.90 7.60
C GLU A 165 7.02 32.56 7.31
N LEU A 166 7.50 32.33 6.08
CA LEU A 166 8.17 31.09 5.66
C LEU A 166 9.69 31.14 5.97
N LYS A 167 10.22 32.31 6.36
CA LYS A 167 11.64 32.55 6.65
C LYS A 167 12.58 32.08 5.53
N ARG A 168 12.13 32.20 4.28
CA ARG A 168 12.88 31.83 3.08
C ARG A 168 12.48 32.69 1.88
N GLU A 169 13.31 32.66 0.85
CA GLU A 169 12.97 33.22 -0.44
C GLU A 169 11.96 32.35 -1.18
N ILE A 170 11.00 33.01 -1.84
CA ILE A 170 9.99 32.40 -2.72
C ILE A 170 9.94 33.16 -4.04
N PRO A 171 9.42 32.60 -5.12
CA PRO A 171 9.24 33.29 -6.40
C PRO A 171 8.38 34.55 -6.25
N GLU A 172 8.73 35.61 -6.96
CA GLU A 172 7.90 36.82 -6.98
C GLU A 172 6.46 36.50 -7.40
N GLY A 173 5.49 37.07 -6.71
CA GLY A 173 4.07 36.86 -6.97
C GLY A 173 3.49 35.58 -6.33
N TRP A 174 4.32 34.76 -5.66
CA TRP A 174 3.82 33.67 -4.83
C TRP A 174 3.54 34.16 -3.42
N GLY A 175 2.68 33.46 -2.70
CA GLY A 175 2.26 33.83 -1.35
C GLY A 175 2.29 32.66 -0.37
N VAL A 176 1.59 32.86 0.73
CA VAL A 176 1.38 31.84 1.79
C VAL A 176 -0.12 31.65 1.98
N GLU A 177 -0.51 30.43 2.15
CA GLU A 177 -1.87 30.04 2.49
C GLU A 177 -1.85 28.92 3.55
N LYS A 178 -3.01 28.46 3.99
CA LYS A 178 -3.13 27.39 4.97
C LYS A 178 -3.51 26.08 4.29
N LEU A 179 -3.29 24.94 4.97
CA LEU A 179 -3.75 23.63 4.49
C LEU A 179 -5.28 23.60 4.27
N GLU A 180 -6.06 24.37 5.05
CA GLU A 180 -7.50 24.45 4.81
C GLU A 180 -7.89 25.07 3.45
N ASP A 181 -6.98 25.81 2.80
CA ASP A 181 -7.22 26.42 1.48
C ASP A 181 -7.06 25.39 0.33
N LEU A 182 -6.46 24.23 0.59
CA LEU A 182 -6.32 23.17 -0.42
C LEU A 182 -7.67 22.54 -0.82
N GLY A 183 -8.59 22.39 0.13
CA GLY A 183 -9.89 21.77 -0.08
C GLY A 183 -10.69 21.71 1.20
N THR A 184 -11.91 21.19 1.13
CA THR A 184 -12.72 20.97 2.34
C THR A 184 -12.15 19.78 3.14
N ILE A 185 -11.80 20.06 4.41
CA ILE A 185 -11.27 19.02 5.30
C ILE A 185 -12.43 18.33 6.00
N VAL A 186 -12.52 17.02 5.83
CA VAL A 186 -13.55 16.16 6.39
C VAL A 186 -12.97 15.04 7.26
N GLY A 187 -13.74 14.57 8.22
CA GLY A 187 -13.44 13.40 9.02
C GLY A 187 -14.66 12.49 9.10
N GLY A 188 -14.44 11.23 9.31
CA GLY A 188 -15.49 10.24 9.41
C GLY A 188 -15.90 9.92 10.85
N SER A 189 -16.68 8.86 10.99
CA SER A 189 -17.19 8.33 12.27
C SER A 189 -17.25 6.80 12.21
N THR A 190 -17.48 6.18 13.36
CA THR A 190 -17.62 4.72 13.46
C THR A 190 -19.05 4.40 13.90
N PRO A 191 -19.80 3.63 13.11
CA PRO A 191 -21.11 3.12 13.52
C PRO A 191 -21.03 2.26 14.79
N THR A 192 -22.14 2.11 15.48
CA THR A 192 -22.23 1.31 16.70
C THR A 192 -21.82 -0.13 16.42
N LYS A 193 -20.68 -0.55 16.96
CA LYS A 193 -20.05 -1.85 16.66
C LYS A 193 -20.86 -3.06 17.16
N SER A 194 -21.67 -2.88 18.21
CA SER A 194 -22.54 -3.95 18.75
C SER A 194 -23.73 -4.28 17.85
N ILE A 195 -23.98 -3.47 16.81
CA ILE A 195 -25.04 -3.68 15.83
C ILE A 195 -24.38 -4.21 14.53
N SER A 196 -24.41 -5.53 14.35
CA SER A 196 -23.82 -6.19 13.17
C SER A 196 -24.35 -5.67 11.84
N ASP A 197 -25.64 -5.35 11.79
CA ASP A 197 -26.34 -4.87 10.58
C ASP A 197 -25.85 -3.48 10.10
N ASN A 198 -25.00 -2.80 10.89
CA ASN A 198 -24.35 -1.56 10.46
C ASN A 198 -23.21 -1.82 9.46
N PHE A 199 -22.74 -3.06 9.39
CA PHE A 199 -21.55 -3.44 8.63
C PHE A 199 -21.86 -4.57 7.65
N THR A 200 -21.07 -4.64 6.58
CA THR A 200 -21.05 -5.74 5.62
C THR A 200 -19.61 -5.95 5.11
N LYS A 201 -19.40 -7.01 4.35
CA LYS A 201 -18.09 -7.29 3.74
C LYS A 201 -17.70 -6.19 2.76
N GLY A 202 -16.41 -5.91 2.67
CA GLY A 202 -15.88 -4.94 1.70
C GLY A 202 -16.28 -5.27 0.27
N GLY A 203 -16.77 -4.27 -0.45
CA GLY A 203 -17.31 -4.38 -1.80
C GLY A 203 -18.83 -4.61 -1.89
N GLU A 204 -19.52 -4.87 -0.77
CA GLU A 204 -20.97 -5.17 -0.74
C GLU A 204 -21.82 -3.99 -0.23
N GLY A 205 -21.19 -2.93 0.27
CA GLY A 205 -21.87 -1.76 0.82
C GLY A 205 -21.23 -0.45 0.39
N TYR A 206 -21.33 0.54 1.26
CA TYR A 206 -20.64 1.82 1.12
C TYR A 206 -19.24 1.70 1.69
N SER A 207 -18.23 1.98 0.89
CA SER A 207 -16.83 1.84 1.32
C SER A 207 -16.53 2.71 2.53
N TRP A 208 -16.07 2.06 3.61
CA TRP A 208 -15.73 2.69 4.88
C TRP A 208 -14.28 2.37 5.23
N ILE A 209 -13.41 3.35 5.04
CA ILE A 209 -11.97 3.17 5.16
C ILE A 209 -11.51 3.45 6.58
N THR A 210 -10.61 2.59 7.06
CA THR A 210 -9.95 2.71 8.37
C THR A 210 -8.43 2.92 8.19
N PRO A 211 -7.69 3.40 9.22
CA PRO A 211 -6.22 3.45 9.13
C PRO A 211 -5.56 2.08 8.90
N ASN A 212 -6.22 0.99 9.32
CA ASN A 212 -5.75 -0.37 9.02
C ASN A 212 -5.80 -0.67 7.52
N ASP A 213 -6.87 -0.24 6.83
CA ASP A 213 -6.98 -0.41 5.38
C ASP A 213 -5.87 0.35 4.65
N LEU A 214 -5.53 1.58 5.08
CA LEU A 214 -4.39 2.31 4.52
C LEU A 214 -3.05 1.64 4.84
N SER A 215 -2.90 1.03 6.01
CA SER A 215 -1.71 0.25 6.36
C SER A 215 -1.55 -0.97 5.45
N ASN A 216 -2.65 -1.65 5.14
CA ASN A 216 -2.66 -2.81 4.24
C ASN A 216 -2.51 -2.39 2.77
N ASN A 217 -2.92 -1.17 2.42
CA ASN A 217 -2.75 -0.56 1.09
C ASN A 217 -1.36 0.05 0.86
N LYS A 218 -0.44 -0.13 1.81
CA LYS A 218 0.91 0.46 1.75
C LYS A 218 1.64 0.02 0.48
N GLY A 219 2.14 1.00 -0.26
CA GLY A 219 2.77 0.81 -1.56
C GLY A 219 1.85 1.18 -2.74
N ASN A 220 0.54 1.29 -2.51
CA ASN A 220 -0.42 1.80 -3.48
C ASN A 220 -0.81 3.25 -3.17
N LYS A 221 -1.07 4.00 -4.22
CA LYS A 221 -1.51 5.40 -4.15
C LYS A 221 -3.02 5.54 -4.07
N PHE A 222 -3.74 4.61 -4.68
CA PHE A 222 -5.18 4.66 -4.81
C PHE A 222 -5.85 3.64 -3.90
N ILE A 223 -7.07 3.95 -3.44
CA ILE A 223 -7.87 3.04 -2.63
C ILE A 223 -9.33 3.06 -3.11
N LYS A 224 -9.93 1.87 -3.20
CA LYS A 224 -11.31 1.68 -3.64
C LYS A 224 -12.20 1.21 -2.50
N ASN A 225 -11.77 0.19 -1.78
CA ASN A 225 -12.54 -0.48 -0.72
C ASN A 225 -11.66 -0.68 0.51
N GLY A 226 -12.30 -0.80 1.69
CA GLY A 226 -11.70 -1.36 2.89
C GLY A 226 -12.03 -2.85 3.02
N GLU A 227 -11.62 -3.43 4.12
CA GLU A 227 -11.95 -4.81 4.51
C GLU A 227 -13.44 -4.95 4.85
N ILE A 228 -14.02 -3.90 5.43
CA ILE A 228 -15.41 -3.83 5.88
C ILE A 228 -16.06 -2.58 5.28
N ASP A 229 -17.26 -2.75 4.75
CA ASP A 229 -18.11 -1.64 4.30
C ASP A 229 -19.21 -1.37 5.32
N VAL A 230 -19.86 -0.20 5.22
CA VAL A 230 -21.05 0.14 6.00
C VAL A 230 -22.32 0.00 5.17
N THR A 231 -23.40 -0.43 5.83
CA THR A 231 -24.73 -0.51 5.23
C THR A 231 -25.42 0.86 5.23
N VAL A 232 -26.57 0.99 4.59
CA VAL A 232 -27.46 2.17 4.71
C VAL A 232 -27.79 2.47 6.17
N ARG A 233 -27.98 1.42 6.99
CA ARG A 233 -28.20 1.56 8.42
C ARG A 233 -27.00 2.15 9.13
N GLY A 234 -25.80 1.64 8.85
CA GLY A 234 -24.55 2.15 9.41
C GLY A 234 -24.27 3.61 9.04
N LEU A 235 -24.57 4.01 7.79
CA LEU A 235 -24.48 5.42 7.39
C LEU A 235 -25.37 6.32 8.26
N LYS A 236 -26.61 5.90 8.51
CA LYS A 236 -27.58 6.65 9.33
C LYS A 236 -27.18 6.65 10.82
N ASP A 237 -26.77 5.50 11.34
CA ASP A 237 -26.38 5.33 12.75
C ASP A 237 -25.25 6.28 13.16
N ALA A 238 -24.24 6.44 12.33
CA ALA A 238 -23.07 7.30 12.59
C ALA A 238 -23.15 8.67 11.89
N SER A 239 -24.26 9.00 11.23
CA SER A 239 -24.40 10.22 10.42
C SER A 239 -23.26 10.43 9.44
N LEU A 240 -22.80 9.34 8.82
CA LEU A 240 -21.69 9.34 7.89
C LEU A 240 -22.08 10.07 6.60
N LYS A 241 -21.15 10.89 6.12
CA LYS A 241 -21.23 11.52 4.81
C LYS A 241 -20.31 10.77 3.85
N LEU A 242 -20.76 10.60 2.63
CA LEU A 242 -19.93 10.08 1.55
C LEU A 242 -19.10 11.21 0.96
N TYR A 243 -17.85 10.94 0.71
CA TYR A 243 -16.90 11.85 0.06
C TYR A 243 -16.76 11.46 -1.39
N PRO A 244 -16.64 12.41 -2.33
CA PRO A 244 -16.55 12.11 -3.76
C PRO A 244 -15.25 11.39 -4.11
N GLU A 245 -15.24 10.75 -5.30
CA GLU A 245 -14.02 10.29 -5.95
C GLU A 245 -13.00 11.43 -6.03
N GLY A 246 -11.73 11.09 -5.88
CA GLY A 246 -10.64 12.05 -5.86
C GLY A 246 -10.33 12.64 -4.48
N THR A 247 -11.14 12.37 -3.46
CA THR A 247 -10.81 12.78 -2.09
C THR A 247 -9.46 12.22 -1.68
N VAL A 248 -8.57 13.08 -1.18
CA VAL A 248 -7.27 12.68 -0.65
C VAL A 248 -7.43 12.31 0.81
N LEU A 249 -7.32 11.03 1.11
CA LEU A 249 -7.41 10.50 2.46
C LEU A 249 -6.09 10.70 3.18
N MET A 250 -6.16 11.16 4.45
CA MET A 250 -5.00 11.23 5.32
C MET A 250 -5.36 10.67 6.70
N SER A 251 -4.62 9.66 7.15
CA SER A 251 -4.77 9.19 8.53
C SER A 251 -4.29 10.26 9.52
N SER A 252 -5.14 10.58 10.50
CA SER A 252 -4.82 11.56 11.55
C SER A 252 -4.24 10.94 12.80
N ARG A 253 -4.23 9.59 12.90
CA ARG A 253 -3.70 8.81 14.03
C ARG A 253 -3.39 7.36 13.62
N ALA A 254 -2.58 6.68 14.41
CA ALA A 254 -2.30 5.24 14.43
C ALA A 254 -1.86 4.59 13.08
N PRO A 255 -0.86 5.10 12.39
CA PRO A 255 -0.06 6.29 12.55
C PRO A 255 -0.64 7.51 11.83
N VAL A 256 -0.11 8.70 12.11
CA VAL A 256 -0.40 9.91 11.35
C VAL A 256 0.29 9.84 9.99
N GLY A 257 -0.38 10.28 8.92
CA GLY A 257 0.27 10.58 7.65
C GLY A 257 0.22 9.50 6.58
N TYR A 258 -0.54 8.39 6.75
CA TYR A 258 -0.85 7.54 5.60
C TYR A 258 -1.76 8.30 4.64
N LEU A 259 -1.39 8.29 3.37
CA LEU A 259 -2.10 8.97 2.30
C LEU A 259 -2.61 7.98 1.25
N ALA A 260 -3.81 8.23 0.73
CA ALA A 260 -4.32 7.58 -0.47
C ALA A 260 -5.34 8.48 -1.19
N ILE A 261 -5.58 8.23 -2.47
CA ILE A 261 -6.60 8.92 -3.27
C ILE A 261 -7.78 7.97 -3.47
N ALA A 262 -8.98 8.41 -3.12
CA ALA A 262 -10.21 7.65 -3.33
C ALA A 262 -10.51 7.50 -4.84
N THR A 263 -10.79 6.27 -5.30
CA THR A 263 -11.15 5.99 -6.71
C THR A 263 -12.66 5.89 -6.94
N LYS A 264 -13.44 5.99 -5.90
CA LYS A 264 -14.90 6.10 -5.92
C LYS A 264 -15.40 6.85 -4.70
N GLU A 265 -16.70 7.11 -4.65
CA GLU A 265 -17.33 7.64 -3.46
C GLU A 265 -17.16 6.69 -2.26
N LEU A 266 -16.74 7.24 -1.12
CA LEU A 266 -16.48 6.47 0.10
C LEU A 266 -16.62 7.34 1.37
N THR A 267 -16.52 6.71 2.52
CA THR A 267 -16.43 7.38 3.82
C THR A 267 -15.32 6.78 4.68
N THR A 268 -15.04 7.36 5.84
CA THR A 268 -13.94 6.92 6.71
C THR A 268 -14.39 6.83 8.17
N ASN A 269 -13.58 6.20 9.01
CA ASN A 269 -13.76 6.33 10.46
C ASN A 269 -13.19 7.67 10.96
N GLN A 270 -13.30 7.92 12.29
CA GLN A 270 -12.81 9.15 12.93
C GLN A 270 -11.27 9.32 12.90
N GLY A 271 -10.51 8.32 12.46
CA GLY A 271 -9.06 8.38 12.37
C GLY A 271 -8.52 9.13 11.15
N PHE A 272 -9.35 9.90 10.47
CA PHE A 272 -8.98 10.62 9.25
C PHE A 272 -9.21 12.12 9.35
N LYS A 273 -8.39 12.85 8.59
CA LYS A 273 -8.58 14.24 8.16
C LYS A 273 -8.32 14.27 6.66
N SER A 274 -9.37 14.10 5.87
CA SER A 274 -9.30 13.94 4.41
C SER A 274 -9.65 15.24 3.71
N PHE A 275 -9.12 15.43 2.51
CA PHE A 275 -9.26 16.66 1.73
C PHE A 275 -10.11 16.39 0.48
N ILE A 276 -11.26 17.01 0.40
CA ILE A 276 -12.08 17.03 -0.82
C ILE A 276 -11.52 18.12 -1.75
N PRO A 277 -11.17 17.79 -3.01
CA PRO A 277 -10.61 18.75 -3.96
C PRO A 277 -11.71 19.63 -4.59
N ASP A 278 -12.39 20.43 -3.78
CA ASP A 278 -13.57 21.25 -4.14
C ASP A 278 -13.27 22.74 -4.24
N LYS A 279 -11.98 23.11 -4.18
CA LYS A 279 -11.52 24.49 -4.30
C LYS A 279 -10.68 24.67 -5.58
N LYS A 280 -9.56 25.38 -5.49
CA LYS A 280 -8.71 25.76 -6.62
C LYS A 280 -7.69 24.70 -7.05
N TYR A 281 -7.47 23.67 -6.26
CA TYR A 281 -6.48 22.64 -6.49
C TYR A 281 -7.13 21.27 -6.75
N ASP A 282 -6.51 20.47 -7.62
CA ASP A 282 -6.93 19.10 -7.85
C ASP A 282 -6.32 18.11 -6.83
N LYS A 283 -6.79 16.87 -6.87
CA LYS A 283 -6.31 15.78 -6.00
C LYS A 283 -4.81 15.54 -6.08
N ASN A 284 -4.18 15.78 -7.25
CA ASN A 284 -2.76 15.50 -7.45
C ASN A 284 -1.89 16.53 -6.73
N TYR A 285 -2.20 17.82 -6.89
CA TYR A 285 -1.49 18.86 -6.17
C TYR A 285 -1.68 18.73 -4.65
N ILE A 286 -2.91 18.47 -4.19
CA ILE A 286 -3.22 18.24 -2.77
C ILE A 286 -2.40 17.07 -2.24
N TYR A 287 -2.36 15.93 -2.93
CA TYR A 287 -1.63 14.74 -2.50
C TYR A 287 -0.14 15.02 -2.29
N TYR A 288 0.55 15.61 -3.27
CA TYR A 288 1.98 15.88 -3.17
C TYR A 288 2.28 17.01 -2.16
N THR A 289 1.40 17.98 -2.02
CA THR A 289 1.52 19.02 -0.98
C THR A 289 1.42 18.39 0.41
N LEU A 290 0.46 17.52 0.66
CA LEU A 290 0.35 16.80 1.92
C LEU A 290 1.56 15.91 2.17
N GLN A 291 2.01 15.15 1.17
CA GLN A 291 3.21 14.33 1.25
C GLN A 291 4.46 15.14 1.63
N ASN A 292 4.62 16.33 1.05
CA ASN A 292 5.71 17.24 1.39
C ASN A 292 5.58 17.81 2.81
N CYS A 293 4.36 17.97 3.31
CA CYS A 293 4.07 18.52 4.65
C CYS A 293 4.04 17.47 5.75
N LEU A 294 4.13 16.15 5.46
CA LEU A 294 3.97 15.09 6.45
C LEU A 294 4.85 15.28 7.68
N LYS A 295 6.12 15.65 7.49
CA LYS A 295 7.04 15.90 8.58
C LYS A 295 6.58 17.02 9.53
N VAL A 296 6.02 18.09 8.98
CA VAL A 296 5.44 19.20 9.74
C VAL A 296 4.15 18.76 10.42
N ILE A 297 3.31 18.00 9.75
CA ILE A 297 2.06 17.44 10.29
C ILE A 297 2.36 16.53 11.48
N GLU A 298 3.33 15.62 11.36
CA GLU A 298 3.75 14.71 12.43
C GLU A 298 4.35 15.44 13.64
N GLN A 299 5.11 16.53 13.41
CA GLN A 299 5.68 17.37 14.48
C GLN A 299 4.60 18.14 15.25
N ASN A 300 3.49 18.49 14.62
CA ASN A 300 2.35 19.16 15.23
C ASN A 300 1.31 18.18 15.82
N ALA A 301 1.46 16.87 15.63
CA ALA A 301 0.62 15.87 16.24
C ALA A 301 0.97 15.74 17.75
N SER A 302 -0.05 15.68 18.58
CA SER A 302 0.05 15.58 20.03
C SER A 302 -0.47 14.25 20.55
N GLY A 303 -0.07 13.85 21.75
CA GLY A 303 -0.47 12.62 22.44
C GLY A 303 0.72 11.81 22.94
N SER A 304 0.64 11.31 24.18
CA SER A 304 1.72 10.57 24.83
C SER A 304 1.84 9.12 24.37
N THR A 305 0.73 8.45 24.15
CA THR A 305 0.67 7.03 23.75
C THR A 305 0.37 6.87 22.27
N PHE A 306 -0.56 7.67 21.74
CA PHE A 306 -0.92 7.70 20.33
C PHE A 306 -0.95 9.15 19.85
N LYS A 307 -0.08 9.48 18.92
CA LYS A 307 -0.08 10.80 18.29
C LYS A 307 -1.32 10.97 17.43
N GLU A 308 -1.98 12.12 17.54
CA GLU A 308 -3.08 12.52 16.66
C GLU A 308 -2.93 14.00 16.30
N ILE A 309 -3.21 14.34 15.03
CA ILE A 309 -3.31 15.73 14.58
C ILE A 309 -4.76 16.18 14.65
N SER A 310 -5.03 17.26 15.40
CA SER A 310 -6.38 17.85 15.45
C SER A 310 -6.72 18.59 14.16
N ALA A 311 -8.02 18.71 13.85
CA ALA A 311 -8.47 19.43 12.66
C ALA A 311 -8.05 20.91 12.70
N THR A 312 -8.11 21.56 13.87
CA THR A 312 -7.73 22.97 14.03
C THR A 312 -6.25 23.19 13.73
N VAL A 313 -5.37 22.36 14.33
CA VAL A 313 -3.93 22.46 14.11
C VAL A 313 -3.58 22.17 12.66
N LEU A 314 -4.18 21.13 12.06
CA LEU A 314 -3.94 20.80 10.66
C LEU A 314 -4.33 21.94 9.73
N LYS A 315 -5.50 22.54 9.93
CA LYS A 315 -6.00 23.66 9.11
C LYS A 315 -5.03 24.84 9.11
N ASP A 316 -4.44 25.17 10.25
CA ASP A 316 -3.57 26.34 10.45
C ASP A 316 -2.14 26.17 9.94
N ILE A 317 -1.72 24.96 9.52
CA ILE A 317 -0.40 24.74 8.94
C ILE A 317 -0.25 25.57 7.66
N LYS A 318 0.77 26.44 7.68
CA LYS A 318 1.09 27.31 6.55
C LYS A 318 1.82 26.56 5.46
N ILE A 319 1.40 26.79 4.23
CA ILE A 319 1.97 26.23 3.02
C ILE A 319 2.22 27.34 2.00
N LEU A 320 2.99 27.01 0.99
CA LEU A 320 3.23 27.89 -0.13
C LEU A 320 1.97 28.04 -0.99
N GLN A 321 1.67 29.25 -1.41
CA GLN A 321 0.63 29.57 -2.39
C GLN A 321 1.29 29.88 -3.74
N PRO A 322 1.40 28.92 -4.65
CA PRO A 322 1.99 29.14 -5.95
C PRO A 322 1.02 29.81 -6.93
N ASN A 323 1.57 30.26 -8.05
CA ASN A 323 0.75 30.71 -9.18
C ASN A 323 -0.09 29.54 -9.72
N LEU A 324 -1.41 29.75 -9.86
CA LEU A 324 -2.35 28.70 -10.28
C LEU A 324 -2.10 28.17 -11.70
N GLU A 325 -1.54 28.97 -12.60
CA GLU A 325 -1.19 28.48 -13.93
C GLU A 325 -0.06 27.44 -13.88
N ILE A 326 0.92 27.66 -12.99
CA ILE A 326 1.99 26.69 -12.76
C ILE A 326 1.44 25.40 -12.14
N VAL A 327 0.53 25.53 -11.16
CA VAL A 327 -0.15 24.37 -10.57
C VAL A 327 -0.89 23.57 -11.64
N LYS A 328 -1.69 24.21 -12.48
CA LYS A 328 -2.43 23.55 -13.58
C LYS A 328 -1.51 22.83 -14.57
N LYS A 329 -0.36 23.44 -14.92
CA LYS A 329 0.64 22.76 -15.76
C LYS A 329 1.22 21.52 -15.10
N PHE A 330 1.47 21.57 -13.79
CA PHE A 330 1.90 20.43 -13.00
C PHE A 330 0.84 19.33 -12.96
N GLU A 331 -0.41 19.69 -12.64
CA GLU A 331 -1.55 18.78 -12.55
C GLU A 331 -1.75 17.99 -13.86
N ILE A 332 -1.67 18.66 -15.01
CA ILE A 332 -1.77 18.02 -16.34
C ILE A 332 -0.66 16.98 -16.53
N LYS A 333 0.60 17.32 -16.19
CA LYS A 333 1.74 16.39 -16.34
C LYS A 333 1.62 15.19 -15.42
N VAL A 334 1.28 15.44 -14.17
CA VAL A 334 1.20 14.39 -13.15
C VAL A 334 -0.06 13.53 -13.30
N SER A 335 -1.14 14.06 -13.86
CA SER A 335 -2.35 13.27 -14.14
C SER A 335 -2.08 12.07 -15.04
N SER A 336 -1.27 12.24 -16.08
CA SER A 336 -0.88 11.13 -16.96
C SER A 336 -0.13 10.05 -16.19
N ILE A 337 0.87 10.44 -15.37
CA ILE A 337 1.64 9.51 -14.53
C ILE A 337 0.71 8.78 -13.55
N ASN A 338 -0.15 9.51 -12.86
CA ASN A 338 -1.06 8.95 -11.87
C ASN A 338 -2.12 8.01 -12.46
N ASN A 339 -2.55 8.26 -13.71
CA ASN A 339 -3.43 7.33 -14.42
C ASN A 339 -2.74 6.00 -14.70
N TYR A 340 -1.47 6.00 -15.14
CA TYR A 340 -0.69 4.77 -15.30
C TYR A 340 -0.53 4.01 -13.97
N ILE A 341 -0.21 4.71 -12.88
CA ILE A 341 -0.12 4.09 -11.55
C ILE A 341 -1.45 3.43 -11.18
N ARG A 342 -2.56 4.15 -11.33
CA ARG A 342 -3.90 3.62 -11.03
C ARG A 342 -4.23 2.39 -11.85
N ASP A 343 -3.97 2.43 -13.15
CA ASP A 343 -4.30 1.33 -14.05
C ASP A 343 -3.45 0.08 -13.74
N ASN A 344 -2.17 0.27 -13.39
CA ASN A 344 -1.31 -0.83 -12.90
C ASN A 344 -1.79 -1.38 -11.55
N GLU A 345 -2.24 -0.54 -10.62
CA GLU A 345 -2.79 -0.99 -9.33
C GLU A 345 -4.08 -1.80 -9.52
N VAL A 346 -4.97 -1.39 -10.43
CA VAL A 346 -6.17 -2.16 -10.81
C VAL A 346 -5.77 -3.50 -11.42
N GLN A 347 -4.84 -3.50 -12.39
CA GLN A 347 -4.35 -4.72 -13.01
C GLN A 347 -3.73 -5.68 -11.97
N ASN A 348 -2.98 -5.16 -11.00
CA ASN A 348 -2.41 -5.98 -9.94
C ASN A 348 -3.48 -6.63 -9.05
N GLN A 349 -4.59 -5.92 -8.77
CA GLN A 349 -5.72 -6.49 -8.04
C GLN A 349 -6.38 -7.63 -8.82
N GLU A 350 -6.60 -7.45 -10.12
CA GLU A 350 -7.18 -8.47 -11.00
C GLU A 350 -6.25 -9.68 -11.13
N LEU A 351 -4.95 -9.45 -11.33
CA LEU A 351 -3.94 -10.52 -11.40
C LEU A 351 -3.85 -11.30 -10.08
N THR A 352 -3.91 -10.62 -8.94
CA THR A 352 -3.92 -11.27 -7.62
C THR A 352 -5.15 -12.16 -7.46
N GLN A 353 -6.34 -11.66 -7.82
CA GLN A 353 -7.57 -12.44 -7.77
C GLN A 353 -7.51 -13.65 -8.71
N LEU A 354 -6.99 -13.47 -9.92
CA LEU A 354 -6.81 -14.55 -10.89
C LEU A 354 -5.85 -15.64 -10.35
N ARG A 355 -4.71 -15.24 -9.81
CA ARG A 355 -3.75 -16.16 -9.20
C ARG A 355 -4.40 -16.95 -8.05
N ASP A 356 -5.06 -16.26 -7.15
CA ASP A 356 -5.67 -16.88 -5.96
C ASP A 356 -6.82 -17.82 -6.32
N TRP A 357 -7.50 -17.56 -7.44
CA TRP A 357 -8.52 -18.44 -7.99
C TRP A 357 -7.92 -19.64 -8.71
N LEU A 358 -6.86 -19.46 -9.52
CA LEU A 358 -6.19 -20.53 -10.27
C LEU A 358 -5.40 -21.48 -9.37
N LEU A 359 -4.75 -20.96 -8.33
CA LEU A 359 -3.84 -21.70 -7.47
C LEU A 359 -4.43 -23.01 -6.96
N PRO A 360 -5.59 -23.06 -6.27
CA PRO A 360 -6.15 -24.32 -5.79
C PRO A 360 -6.55 -25.25 -6.93
N MET A 361 -7.05 -24.74 -8.05
CA MET A 361 -7.48 -25.56 -9.17
C MET A 361 -6.33 -26.26 -9.88
N LEU A 362 -5.21 -25.57 -10.04
CA LEU A 362 -3.99 -26.11 -10.64
C LEU A 362 -3.30 -27.11 -9.70
N ILE A 363 -3.18 -26.78 -8.42
CA ILE A 363 -2.53 -27.66 -7.44
C ILE A 363 -3.31 -28.97 -7.26
N ASN A 364 -4.65 -28.92 -7.26
CA ASN A 364 -5.50 -30.08 -7.06
C ASN A 364 -5.80 -30.86 -8.36
N GLY A 365 -5.22 -30.45 -9.51
CA GLY A 365 -5.41 -31.10 -10.80
C GLY A 365 -6.84 -30.97 -11.36
N GLN A 366 -7.64 -30.00 -10.88
CA GLN A 366 -8.97 -29.71 -11.41
C GLN A 366 -8.90 -29.06 -12.79
N VAL A 367 -7.83 -28.34 -13.07
CA VAL A 367 -7.50 -27.75 -14.36
C VAL A 367 -6.13 -28.29 -14.77
N LYS A 368 -6.04 -28.82 -16.00
CA LYS A 368 -4.78 -29.24 -16.61
C LYS A 368 -4.24 -28.17 -17.52
N VAL A 369 -2.92 -28.05 -17.53
CA VAL A 369 -2.20 -27.12 -18.43
C VAL A 369 -1.80 -27.91 -19.67
N GLU A 370 -2.31 -27.53 -20.84
CA GLU A 370 -1.95 -28.12 -22.13
C GLU A 370 -0.54 -27.66 -22.60
#